data_1c289e0a505f2e1ba35ba49d47668c69
#
_entry.id   1c289e0a505f2e1ba35ba49d47668c69
#
_cell.length_a   1.000
_cell.length_b   1.000
_cell.length_c   1.000
_cell.angle_alpha   90.00
_cell.angle_beta   90.00
_cell.angle_gamma   90.00
#
_symmetry.space_group_name_H-M   'P 1'
#
loop_
_entity.id
_entity.type
_entity.pdbx_description
1 polymer ?
#
loop_
_entity_poly.entity_id
_entity_poly.type
_entity_poly.pdbx_seq_one_letter_code
_entity_poly.pdbx_strand_id
1 'polypeptide(L)'
;MEYSVASFFLLGFLTFIFVGIITPPIRKLALKIGAVDAPNLARKVQKEPVPYLGGVAIALGIVGASYGSLLAIDFSWSAFRLASTLLVPAIAISALGLWDDLKSLSPWPRLLAQTATGIAVAGILV
;
A
#
# COMPACT_ATOMS: atom_id res chain seq x y z
N MET A 1 15.83 4.20 23.21
CA MET A 1 15.45 2.77 23.14
C MET A 1 16.28 2.10 22.05
N GLU A 2 17.13 1.14 22.42
CA GLU A 2 17.79 0.29 21.43
C GLU A 2 16.80 -0.79 20.98
N TYR A 3 16.25 -0.63 19.80
CA TYR A 3 15.46 -1.71 19.20
C TYR A 3 16.41 -2.85 18.85
N SER A 4 16.18 -4.01 19.44
CA SER A 4 16.95 -5.21 19.14
C SER A 4 16.76 -5.62 17.67
N VAL A 5 17.82 -6.11 17.04
CA VAL A 5 17.76 -6.70 15.69
C VAL A 5 16.66 -7.78 15.61
N ALA A 6 16.45 -8.53 16.70
CA ALA A 6 15.38 -9.50 16.80
C ALA A 6 13.97 -8.88 16.66
N SER A 7 13.76 -7.66 17.16
CA SER A 7 12.47 -6.97 17.03
C SER A 7 12.14 -6.63 15.58
N PHE A 8 13.14 -6.24 14.78
CA PHE A 8 12.94 -5.98 13.35
C PHE A 8 12.62 -7.27 12.58
N PHE A 9 13.31 -8.36 12.87
CA PHE A 9 13.00 -9.66 12.27
C PHE A 9 11.61 -10.16 12.65
N LEU A 10 11.22 -10.02 13.92
CA LEU A 10 9.89 -10.39 14.38
C LEU A 10 8.80 -9.55 13.67
N LEU A 11 8.98 -8.23 13.58
CA LEU A 11 8.05 -7.36 12.90
C LEU A 11 7.92 -7.71 11.40
N GLY A 12 9.05 -7.95 10.73
CA GLY A 12 9.07 -8.38 9.33
C GLY A 12 8.35 -9.72 9.13
N PHE A 13 8.59 -10.68 10.00
CA PHE A 13 7.95 -11.99 9.95
C PHE A 13 6.44 -11.93 10.19
N LEU A 14 6.00 -11.16 11.18
CA LEU A 14 4.57 -10.94 11.45
C LEU A 14 3.88 -10.23 10.29
N THR A 15 4.53 -9.22 9.69
CA THR A 15 4.03 -8.52 8.51
C THR A 15 3.90 -9.46 7.32
N PHE A 16 4.90 -10.31 7.10
CA PHE A 16 4.87 -11.33 6.05
C PHE A 16 3.70 -12.30 6.21
N ILE A 17 3.47 -12.82 7.42
CA ILE A 17 2.33 -13.69 7.72
C ILE A 17 1.02 -12.94 7.50
N PHE A 18 0.89 -11.72 7.99
CA PHE A 18 -0.32 -10.91 7.85
C PHE A 18 -0.67 -10.68 6.37
N VAL A 19 0.30 -10.26 5.55
CA VAL A 19 0.10 -10.07 4.10
C VAL A 19 -0.25 -11.40 3.43
N GLY A 20 0.41 -12.49 3.81
CA GLY A 20 0.11 -13.83 3.29
C GLY A 20 -1.34 -14.26 3.57
N ILE A 21 -1.85 -13.98 4.76
CA ILE A 21 -3.23 -14.31 5.15
C ILE A 21 -4.25 -13.42 4.44
N ILE A 22 -3.96 -12.13 4.26
CA ILE A 22 -4.92 -11.19 3.66
C ILE A 22 -4.95 -11.25 2.13
N THR A 23 -3.89 -11.73 1.49
CA THR A 23 -3.78 -11.81 0.03
C THR A 23 -4.86 -12.70 -0.62
N PRO A 24 -5.15 -13.92 -0.15
CA PRO A 24 -6.19 -14.75 -0.76
C PRO A 24 -7.59 -14.13 -0.76
N PRO A 25 -8.12 -13.56 0.34
CA PRO A 25 -9.42 -12.89 0.30
C PRO A 25 -9.42 -11.65 -0.60
N ILE A 26 -8.34 -10.87 -0.64
CA ILE A 26 -8.23 -9.72 -1.55
C ILE A 26 -8.22 -10.19 -3.01
N ARG A 27 -7.51 -11.28 -3.33
CA ARG A 27 -7.55 -11.88 -4.67
C ARG A 27 -8.96 -12.32 -5.05
N LYS A 28 -9.69 -12.97 -4.16
CA LYS A 28 -11.09 -13.37 -4.40
C LYS A 28 -11.98 -12.15 -4.64
N LEU A 29 -11.80 -11.08 -3.87
CA LEU A 29 -12.52 -9.83 -4.06
C LEU A 29 -12.21 -9.22 -5.43
N ALA A 30 -10.95 -9.15 -5.84
CA ALA A 30 -10.54 -8.64 -7.15
C ALA A 30 -11.20 -9.39 -8.31
N LEU A 31 -11.22 -10.72 -8.24
CA LEU A 31 -11.88 -11.56 -9.23
C LEU A 31 -13.41 -11.32 -9.25
N LYS A 32 -14.02 -11.15 -8.07
CA LYS A 32 -15.47 -10.93 -7.95
C LYS A 32 -15.92 -9.59 -8.53
N ILE A 33 -15.14 -8.52 -8.33
CA ILE A 33 -15.47 -7.17 -8.82
C ILE A 33 -14.93 -6.90 -10.23
N GLY A 34 -14.22 -7.85 -10.84
CA GLY A 34 -13.63 -7.68 -12.17
C GLY A 34 -12.39 -6.78 -12.20
N ALA A 35 -11.75 -6.54 -11.05
CA ALA A 35 -10.50 -5.76 -10.94
C ALA A 35 -9.29 -6.62 -11.35
N VAL A 36 -9.27 -7.02 -12.62
CA VAL A 36 -8.28 -7.95 -13.17
C VAL A 36 -7.76 -7.46 -14.52
N ASP A 37 -6.48 -7.73 -14.79
CA ASP A 37 -5.89 -7.57 -16.11
C ASP A 37 -6.15 -8.84 -16.92
N ALA A 38 -7.11 -8.77 -17.83
CA ALA A 38 -7.48 -9.91 -18.67
C ALA A 38 -6.46 -10.13 -19.80
N PRO A 39 -6.16 -11.40 -20.16
CA PRO A 39 -5.21 -11.74 -21.23
C PRO A 39 -5.83 -11.59 -22.63
N ASN A 40 -6.39 -10.43 -22.94
CA ASN A 40 -7.13 -10.16 -24.18
C ASN A 40 -6.30 -9.46 -25.27
N LEU A 41 -5.01 -9.18 -25.04
CA LEU A 41 -4.11 -8.58 -26.01
C LEU A 41 -3.01 -9.57 -26.42
N ALA A 42 -2.72 -9.64 -27.72
CA ALA A 42 -1.74 -10.57 -28.30
C ALA A 42 -0.32 -10.47 -27.71
N ARG A 43 0.05 -9.31 -27.14
CA ARG A 43 1.37 -9.08 -26.48
C ARG A 43 1.39 -9.40 -24.99
N LYS A 44 0.28 -9.82 -24.40
CA LYS A 44 0.24 -10.26 -23.00
C LYS A 44 0.63 -11.72 -22.90
N VAL A 45 1.67 -12.00 -22.11
CA VAL A 45 2.23 -13.36 -21.93
C VAL A 45 1.41 -14.18 -20.91
N GLN A 46 0.60 -13.53 -20.09
CA GLN A 46 -0.19 -14.19 -19.06
C GLN A 46 -1.38 -14.94 -19.67
N LYS A 47 -1.57 -16.19 -19.22
CA LYS A 47 -2.66 -17.07 -19.66
C LYS A 47 -3.94 -16.89 -18.82
N GLU A 48 -3.82 -16.34 -17.61
CA GLU A 48 -4.91 -16.15 -16.66
C GLU A 48 -5.05 -14.68 -16.27
N PRO A 49 -6.27 -14.22 -15.87
CA PRO A 49 -6.46 -12.86 -15.36
C PRO A 49 -5.62 -12.60 -14.12
N VAL A 50 -4.87 -11.51 -14.12
CA VAL A 50 -4.04 -11.07 -12.98
C VAL A 50 -4.77 -10.00 -12.19
N PRO A 51 -5.04 -10.23 -10.89
CA PRO A 51 -5.72 -9.24 -10.06
C PRO A 51 -4.89 -7.98 -9.83
N TYR A 52 -5.50 -6.80 -9.97
CA TYR A 52 -4.87 -5.51 -9.66
C TYR A 52 -4.70 -5.25 -8.16
N LEU A 53 -5.49 -5.90 -7.30
CA LEU A 53 -5.53 -5.61 -5.87
C LEU A 53 -4.33 -6.16 -5.06
N GLY A 54 -3.29 -6.72 -5.70
CA GLY A 54 -2.08 -7.17 -5.01
C GLY A 54 -1.40 -6.05 -4.22
N GLY A 55 -1.33 -4.85 -4.78
CA GLY A 55 -0.81 -3.66 -4.11
C GLY A 55 -1.62 -3.26 -2.87
N VAL A 56 -2.92 -3.54 -2.82
CA VAL A 56 -3.77 -3.27 -1.64
C VAL A 56 -3.35 -4.15 -0.46
N ALA A 57 -3.04 -5.43 -0.69
CA ALA A 57 -2.56 -6.33 0.36
C ALA A 57 -1.24 -5.82 0.96
N ILE A 58 -0.32 -5.37 0.12
CA ILE A 58 0.98 -4.81 0.54
C ILE A 58 0.76 -3.50 1.32
N ALA A 59 -0.07 -2.59 0.83
CA ALA A 59 -0.37 -1.33 1.49
C ALA A 59 -0.99 -1.55 2.88
N LEU A 60 -1.94 -2.47 3.01
CA LEU A 60 -2.52 -2.86 4.30
C LEU A 60 -1.48 -3.49 5.23
N GLY A 61 -0.54 -4.29 4.70
CA GLY A 61 0.58 -4.84 5.46
C GLY A 61 1.47 -3.75 6.05
N ILE A 62 1.86 -2.77 5.23
CA ILE A 62 2.72 -1.65 5.66
C ILE A 62 2.01 -0.80 6.71
N VAL A 63 0.76 -0.41 6.47
CA VAL A 63 -0.05 0.40 7.39
C VAL A 63 -0.28 -0.35 8.70
N GLY A 64 -0.69 -1.62 8.61
CA GLY A 64 -0.93 -2.46 9.78
C GLY A 64 0.33 -2.70 10.62
N ALA A 65 1.47 -2.98 9.99
CA ALA A 65 2.74 -3.14 10.68
C ALA A 65 3.20 -1.84 11.35
N SER A 66 3.09 -0.70 10.64
CA SER A 66 3.54 0.60 11.15
C SER A 66 2.73 1.04 12.37
N TYR A 67 1.40 1.10 12.26
CA TYR A 67 0.57 1.49 13.39
C TYR A 67 0.47 0.40 14.47
N GLY A 68 0.46 -0.87 14.06
CA GLY A 68 0.45 -1.99 15.00
C GLY A 68 1.69 -2.02 15.88
N SER A 69 2.87 -1.76 15.34
CA SER A 69 4.10 -1.68 16.12
C SER A 69 4.11 -0.50 17.08
N LEU A 70 3.58 0.67 16.67
CA LEU A 70 3.46 1.83 17.54
C LEU A 70 2.55 1.57 18.74
N LEU A 71 1.45 0.84 18.54
CA LEU A 71 0.51 0.51 19.61
C LEU A 71 1.00 -0.61 20.54
N ALA A 72 1.75 -1.58 19.98
CA ALA A 72 2.15 -2.77 20.70
C ALA A 72 3.48 -2.61 21.48
N ILE A 73 4.40 -1.76 21.01
CA ILE A 73 5.74 -1.67 21.57
C ILE A 73 5.85 -0.46 22.50
N ASP A 74 5.64 0.74 21.97
CA ASP A 74 5.69 1.98 22.75
C ASP A 74 5.01 3.11 21.98
N PHE A 75 3.86 3.56 22.48
CA PHE A 75 3.15 4.66 21.85
C PHE A 75 3.85 5.99 22.13
N SER A 76 4.37 6.60 21.07
CA SER A 76 4.90 7.95 21.09
C SER A 76 4.11 8.84 20.13
N TRP A 77 3.61 9.98 20.62
CA TRP A 77 2.86 10.93 19.79
C TRP A 77 3.70 11.50 18.64
N SER A 78 4.99 11.69 18.86
CA SER A 78 5.92 12.14 17.81
C SER A 78 6.10 11.08 16.71
N ALA A 79 6.27 9.80 17.09
CA ALA A 79 6.37 8.69 16.14
C ALA A 79 5.05 8.48 15.39
N PHE A 80 3.91 8.60 16.08
CA PHE A 80 2.59 8.52 15.43
C PHE A 80 2.41 9.63 14.38
N ARG A 81 2.77 10.89 14.73
CA ARG A 81 2.72 11.99 13.76
C ARG A 81 3.62 11.76 12.57
N LEU A 82 4.87 11.34 12.79
CA LEU A 82 5.81 11.04 11.70
C LEU A 82 5.29 9.93 10.80
N ALA A 83 4.83 8.82 11.38
CA ALA A 83 4.25 7.72 10.61
C ALA A 83 3.05 8.19 9.79
N SER A 84 2.14 8.97 10.37
CA SER A 84 0.96 9.50 9.68
C SER A 84 1.32 10.47 8.57
N THR A 85 2.33 11.33 8.77
CA THR A 85 2.82 12.27 7.74
C THR A 85 3.32 11.53 6.49
N LEU A 86 3.88 10.33 6.65
CA LEU A 86 4.36 9.52 5.54
C LEU A 86 3.28 8.59 4.97
N LEU A 87 2.51 7.93 5.85
CA LEU A 87 1.55 6.90 5.44
C LEU A 87 0.28 7.47 4.80
N VAL A 88 -0.24 8.60 5.29
CA VAL A 88 -1.46 9.20 4.75
C VAL A 88 -1.29 9.60 3.27
N PRO A 89 -0.24 10.33 2.88
CA PRO A 89 0.04 10.61 1.47
C PRO A 89 0.31 9.34 0.64
N ALA A 90 1.01 8.37 1.22
CA ALA A 90 1.28 7.10 0.54
C ALA A 90 -0.01 6.33 0.25
N ILE A 91 -0.96 6.30 1.18
CA ILE A 91 -2.29 5.71 0.99
C ILE A 91 -3.06 6.47 -0.10
N ALA A 92 -3.01 7.80 -0.10
CA ALA A 92 -3.69 8.62 -1.11
C ALA A 92 -3.16 8.34 -2.52
N ILE A 93 -1.83 8.26 -2.70
CA ILE A 93 -1.20 7.91 -3.98
C ILE A 93 -1.54 6.47 -4.38
N SER A 94 -1.54 5.53 -3.44
CA SER A 94 -1.89 4.13 -3.69
C SER A 94 -3.35 3.98 -4.13
N ALA A 95 -4.27 4.74 -3.50
CA ALA A 95 -5.68 4.76 -3.89
C ALA A 95 -5.88 5.36 -5.29
N LEU A 96 -5.12 6.42 -5.63
CA LEU A 96 -5.13 6.99 -6.97
C LEU A 96 -4.60 6.00 -8.01
N GLY A 97 -3.52 5.27 -7.70
CA GLY A 97 -2.98 4.22 -8.56
C GLY A 97 -3.99 3.09 -8.80
N LEU A 98 -4.67 2.65 -7.73
CA LEU A 98 -5.74 1.66 -7.86
C LEU A 98 -6.90 2.17 -8.71
N TRP A 99 -7.29 3.42 -8.55
CA TRP A 99 -8.34 4.04 -9.37
C TRP A 99 -7.94 4.08 -10.84
N ASP A 100 -6.67 4.43 -11.11
CA ASP A 100 -6.12 4.42 -12.47
C ASP A 100 -6.16 3.03 -13.10
N ASP A 101 -5.78 2.00 -12.35
CA ASP A 101 -5.84 0.60 -12.81
C ASP A 101 -7.26 0.16 -13.15
N LEU A 102 -8.26 0.64 -12.39
CA LEU A 102 -9.66 0.27 -12.59
C LEU A 102 -10.35 1.07 -13.70
N LYS A 103 -9.97 2.34 -13.92
CA LYS A 103 -10.69 3.27 -14.81
C LYS A 103 -9.83 3.95 -15.86
N SER A 104 -8.55 3.62 -15.96
CA SER A 104 -7.61 4.19 -16.94
C SER A 104 -7.69 5.73 -16.99
N LEU A 105 -7.23 6.38 -15.92
CA LEU A 105 -7.19 7.84 -15.83
C LEU A 105 -6.26 8.44 -16.89
N SER A 106 -6.57 9.64 -17.34
CA SER A 106 -5.64 10.39 -18.19
C SER A 106 -4.35 10.73 -17.42
N PRO A 107 -3.20 10.94 -18.09
CA PRO A 107 -1.93 11.21 -17.42
C PRO A 107 -1.92 12.47 -16.54
N TRP A 108 -2.67 13.51 -16.91
CA TRP A 108 -2.66 14.81 -16.26
C TRP A 108 -3.16 14.80 -14.81
N PRO A 109 -4.34 14.25 -14.47
CA PRO A 109 -4.80 14.17 -13.10
C PRO A 109 -3.84 13.39 -12.21
N ARG A 110 -3.23 12.32 -12.74
CA ARG A 110 -2.24 11.50 -12.04
C ARG A 110 -0.99 12.32 -11.70
N LEU A 111 -0.43 13.01 -12.69
CA LEU A 111 0.75 13.85 -12.50
C LEU A 111 0.48 14.98 -11.48
N LEU A 112 -0.65 15.67 -11.61
CA LEU A 112 -1.03 16.74 -10.69
C LEU A 112 -1.19 16.24 -9.25
N ALA A 113 -1.89 15.12 -9.04
CA ALA A 113 -2.09 14.55 -7.70
C ALA A 113 -0.77 14.11 -7.06
N GLN A 114 0.11 13.44 -7.81
CA GLN A 114 1.43 13.02 -7.33
C GLN A 114 2.31 14.21 -6.99
N THR A 115 2.36 15.23 -7.85
CA THR A 115 3.13 16.45 -7.62
C THR A 115 2.62 17.22 -6.40
N ALA A 116 1.30 17.42 -6.29
CA ALA A 116 0.69 18.10 -5.15
C ALA A 116 0.96 17.36 -3.83
N THR A 117 0.88 16.03 -3.85
CA THR A 117 1.19 15.21 -2.67
C THR A 117 2.67 15.34 -2.28
N GLY A 118 3.59 15.30 -3.24
CA GLY A 118 5.01 15.48 -2.99
C GLY A 118 5.33 16.85 -2.38
N ILE A 119 4.75 17.92 -2.92
CA ILE A 119 4.91 19.28 -2.37
C ILE A 119 4.34 19.38 -0.95
N ALA A 120 3.17 18.82 -0.70
CA ALA A 120 2.55 18.83 0.62
C ALA A 120 3.41 18.12 1.67
N VAL A 121 3.92 16.93 1.34
CA VAL A 121 4.82 16.18 2.25
C VAL A 121 6.10 16.95 2.51
N ALA A 122 6.73 17.49 1.47
CA ALA A 122 7.94 18.31 1.62
C ALA A 122 7.69 19.53 2.53
N GLY A 123 6.56 20.23 2.35
CA GLY A 123 6.22 21.40 3.17
C GLY A 123 5.90 21.07 4.64
N ILE A 124 5.46 19.84 4.94
CA ILE A 124 5.21 19.40 6.33
C ILE A 124 6.51 18.95 7.02
N LEU A 125 7.45 18.38 6.27
CA LEU A 125 8.71 17.86 6.80
C LEU A 125 9.81 18.92 6.96
N VAL A 126 9.70 20.03 6.27
CA VAL A 126 10.61 21.19 6.37
C VAL A 126 10.15 22.16 7.46
#